data_6587c627fe7f93f94f0c143678094ce6
#
_entry.id   6587c627fe7f93f94f0c143678094ce6
#
_cell.length_a   1.000
_cell.length_b   1.000
_cell.length_c   1.000
_cell.angle_alpha   90.00
_cell.angle_beta   90.00
_cell.angle_gamma   90.00
#
_symmetry.space_group_name_H-M   'P 1'
#
loop_
_entity.id
_entity.type
_entity.pdbx_description
1 polymer ?
#
loop_
_entity_poly.entity_id
_entity_poly.type
_entity_poly.pdbx_seq_one_letter_code
_entity_poly.pdbx_strand_id
1 'polypeptide(L)'
;QKTLVETGSRSNVVVLRRSAGSEMQSGIDREQAAVVETQPEVALGSDGRRLVAKELVVLINLRKRDSGSPTNVIIRGISETSLKLRPQVKLAVGRFPRPGSSEIVAGLSIVKRFENVGLGKVLSFAMRNWTVVGIFDAGNTGFSSEIWGDVDQFMQAFGRPVYSSVIFRLRNTLEFQKVKERIESNPRLTLEAKRETTYYKDQSKALAKFLRILGLSLTSIFSVGAVIGAMITMYAAVANRIGEIATLRALGFRRSTILVAFLLESLFLGFIGGLAGLFFASFLQLFTISTTNFQIFSELAFGFSLSFEIVYKAMTFSLFMGLA
;
A
#
# COMPACT_ATOMS: atom_id res chain seq x y z
N GLN A 1 2.51 1.04 4.06
CA GLN A 1 1.66 0.24 4.97
C GLN A 1 0.33 0.94 5.27
N LYS A 2 0.34 2.24 5.56
CA LYS A 2 -0.86 3.00 5.93
C LYS A 2 -1.95 2.92 4.85
N THR A 3 -1.60 3.13 3.60
CA THR A 3 -2.50 3.09 2.44
C THR A 3 -3.27 1.77 2.29
N LEU A 4 -2.60 0.62 2.43
CA LEU A 4 -3.24 -0.69 2.29
C LEU A 4 -4.08 -1.07 3.52
N VAL A 5 -3.67 -0.65 4.71
CA VAL A 5 -4.46 -0.90 5.94
C VAL A 5 -5.72 -0.03 5.97
N GLU A 6 -5.66 1.20 5.44
CA GLU A 6 -6.81 2.10 5.30
C GLU A 6 -7.82 1.62 4.23
N THR A 7 -7.42 0.70 3.35
CA THR A 7 -8.30 0.11 2.33
C THR A 7 -9.43 -0.71 2.95
N GLY A 8 -9.19 -1.42 4.07
CA GLY A 8 -10.16 -2.32 4.70
C GLY A 8 -10.94 -1.70 5.86
N SER A 9 -12.16 -2.20 6.08
CA SER A 9 -12.99 -1.89 7.25
C SER A 9 -12.83 -2.95 8.35
N ARG A 10 -12.84 -2.53 9.63
CA ARG A 10 -12.80 -3.45 10.78
C ARG A 10 -14.05 -4.31 10.93
N SER A 11 -15.18 -3.83 10.45
CA SER A 11 -16.46 -4.53 10.49
C SER A 11 -16.67 -5.51 9.33
N ASN A 12 -15.84 -5.43 8.30
CA ASN A 12 -15.94 -6.31 7.13
C ASN A 12 -15.07 -7.56 7.31
N VAL A 13 -15.60 -8.68 6.81
CA VAL A 13 -14.90 -9.96 6.70
C VAL A 13 -14.74 -10.30 5.23
N VAL A 14 -13.55 -10.66 4.85
CA VAL A 14 -13.21 -11.19 3.52
C VAL A 14 -13.07 -12.70 3.65
N VAL A 15 -13.82 -13.43 2.84
CA VAL A 15 -13.74 -14.88 2.73
C VAL A 15 -13.07 -15.22 1.40
N LEU A 16 -12.10 -16.10 1.46
CA LEU A 16 -11.30 -16.58 0.34
C LEU A 16 -11.25 -18.10 0.36
N ARG A 17 -10.85 -18.70 -0.76
CA ARG A 17 -10.46 -20.11 -0.74
C ARG A 17 -9.27 -20.29 0.20
N ARG A 18 -9.29 -21.37 0.99
CA ARG A 18 -8.20 -21.70 1.93
C ARG A 18 -6.87 -21.78 1.19
N SER A 19 -5.84 -21.20 1.78
CA SER A 19 -4.48 -21.12 1.21
C SER A 19 -4.37 -20.30 -0.07
N ALA A 20 -5.40 -19.56 -0.48
CA ALA A 20 -5.25 -18.56 -1.53
C ALA A 20 -4.49 -17.37 -0.99
N GLY A 21 -3.33 -17.09 -1.58
CA GLY A 21 -2.49 -15.94 -1.18
C GLY A 21 -3.13 -14.58 -1.49
N SER A 22 -4.07 -14.55 -2.46
CA SER A 22 -4.75 -13.34 -2.90
C SER A 22 -6.14 -13.65 -3.46
N GLU A 23 -6.99 -12.61 -3.62
CA GLU A 23 -8.30 -12.72 -4.29
C GLU A 23 -8.19 -13.29 -5.70
N MET A 24 -7.10 -13.01 -6.42
CA MET A 24 -6.89 -13.50 -7.79
C MET A 24 -6.70 -15.01 -7.86
N GLN A 25 -6.07 -15.61 -6.86
CA GLN A 25 -5.81 -17.04 -6.76
C GLN A 25 -6.97 -17.81 -6.12
N SER A 26 -7.91 -17.06 -5.54
CA SER A 26 -9.09 -17.61 -4.87
C SER A 26 -10.21 -17.92 -5.88
N GLY A 27 -10.91 -19.01 -5.66
CA GLY A 27 -12.10 -19.38 -6.42
C GLY A 27 -13.15 -19.96 -5.46
N ILE A 28 -14.26 -19.27 -5.34
CA ILE A 28 -15.42 -19.64 -4.50
C ILE A 28 -16.59 -19.88 -5.44
N ASP A 29 -17.14 -21.06 -5.42
CA ASP A 29 -18.30 -21.40 -6.23
C ASP A 29 -19.58 -20.73 -5.68
N ARG A 30 -20.66 -20.79 -6.47
CA ARG A 30 -21.93 -20.15 -6.12
C ARG A 30 -22.59 -20.76 -4.88
N GLU A 31 -22.43 -22.05 -4.66
CA GLU A 31 -23.00 -22.77 -3.51
C GLU A 31 -22.26 -22.36 -2.23
N GLN A 32 -20.93 -22.37 -2.25
CA GLN A 32 -20.12 -21.92 -1.13
C GLN A 32 -20.40 -20.45 -0.78
N ALA A 33 -20.52 -19.58 -1.79
CA ALA A 33 -20.86 -18.18 -1.60
C ALA A 33 -22.26 -18.01 -0.96
N ALA A 34 -23.24 -18.83 -1.34
CA ALA A 34 -24.57 -18.82 -0.73
C ALA A 34 -24.54 -19.24 0.74
N VAL A 35 -23.72 -20.25 1.08
CA VAL A 35 -23.56 -20.67 2.49
C VAL A 35 -22.93 -19.57 3.32
N VAL A 36 -21.96 -18.82 2.79
CA VAL A 36 -21.39 -17.63 3.48
C VAL A 36 -22.43 -16.54 3.67
N GLU A 37 -23.25 -16.26 2.65
CA GLU A 37 -24.30 -15.24 2.70
C GLU A 37 -25.35 -15.54 3.77
N THR A 38 -25.67 -16.82 4.02
CA THR A 38 -26.70 -17.23 4.99
C THR A 38 -26.24 -17.23 6.44
N GLN A 39 -24.96 -16.89 6.73
CA GLN A 39 -24.47 -16.85 8.11
C GLN A 39 -25.27 -15.86 8.97
N PRO A 40 -25.67 -16.24 10.22
CA PRO A 40 -26.52 -15.41 11.06
C PRO A 40 -25.87 -14.12 11.54
N GLU A 41 -24.55 -14.07 11.56
CA GLU A 41 -23.77 -12.89 11.99
C GLU A 41 -23.64 -11.80 10.90
N VAL A 42 -24.11 -12.10 9.70
CA VAL A 42 -24.12 -11.13 8.59
C VAL A 42 -25.09 -10.00 8.92
N ALA A 43 -24.62 -8.77 8.82
CA ALA A 43 -25.45 -7.59 9.03
C ALA A 43 -26.48 -7.41 7.93
N LEU A 44 -27.62 -6.82 8.29
CA LEU A 44 -28.65 -6.39 7.36
C LEU A 44 -28.46 -4.90 7.04
N GLY A 45 -28.69 -4.53 5.80
CA GLY A 45 -28.75 -3.13 5.39
C GLY A 45 -30.08 -2.49 5.82
N SER A 46 -30.22 -1.18 5.59
CA SER A 46 -31.45 -0.43 5.83
C SER A 46 -32.63 -0.91 4.99
N ASP A 47 -32.34 -1.61 3.89
CA ASP A 47 -33.31 -2.22 2.99
C ASP A 47 -33.69 -3.67 3.37
N GLY A 48 -33.24 -4.14 4.54
CA GLY A 48 -33.47 -5.51 5.02
C GLY A 48 -32.66 -6.59 4.30
N ARG A 49 -31.88 -6.23 3.27
CA ARG A 49 -31.00 -7.17 2.55
C ARG A 49 -29.70 -7.41 3.30
N ARG A 50 -29.15 -8.61 3.14
CA ARG A 50 -27.87 -8.96 3.74
C ARG A 50 -26.74 -8.13 3.12
N LEU A 51 -25.86 -7.58 3.94
CA LEU A 51 -24.69 -6.83 3.49
C LEU A 51 -23.57 -7.78 3.10
N VAL A 52 -23.75 -8.44 1.97
CA VAL A 52 -22.80 -9.39 1.36
C VAL A 52 -22.51 -8.97 -0.08
N ALA A 53 -21.24 -8.90 -0.43
CA ALA A 53 -20.78 -8.69 -1.80
C ALA A 53 -19.98 -9.91 -2.26
N LYS A 54 -20.33 -10.39 -3.44
CA LYS A 54 -19.60 -11.45 -4.15
C LYS A 54 -18.79 -10.78 -5.24
N GLU A 55 -17.48 -10.91 -5.24
CA GLU A 55 -16.60 -10.13 -6.11
C GLU A 55 -15.70 -11.04 -6.93
N LEU A 56 -15.42 -10.59 -8.14
CA LEU A 56 -14.43 -11.18 -9.04
C LEU A 56 -13.23 -10.24 -9.12
N VAL A 57 -12.02 -10.76 -9.01
CA VAL A 57 -10.79 -9.98 -9.21
C VAL A 57 -9.94 -10.65 -10.28
N VAL A 58 -9.64 -9.91 -11.33
CA VAL A 58 -8.82 -10.35 -12.46
C VAL A 58 -7.85 -9.25 -12.88
N LEU A 59 -6.86 -9.57 -13.70
CA LEU A 59 -5.92 -8.62 -14.27
C LEU A 59 -6.15 -8.43 -15.77
N ILE A 60 -5.94 -7.19 -16.20
CA ILE A 60 -5.75 -6.84 -17.62
C ILE A 60 -4.46 -6.05 -17.77
N ASN A 61 -3.96 -5.98 -19.00
CA ASN A 61 -2.85 -5.12 -19.36
C ASN A 61 -3.35 -3.81 -19.97
N LEU A 62 -2.90 -2.69 -19.41
CA LEU A 62 -3.12 -1.37 -19.97
C LEU A 62 -1.78 -0.68 -20.22
N ARG A 63 -1.72 0.22 -21.21
CA ARG A 63 -0.52 1.01 -21.52
C ARG A 63 -0.43 2.23 -20.62
N LYS A 64 0.72 2.44 -20.00
CA LYS A 64 1.01 3.66 -19.25
C LYS A 64 1.14 4.86 -20.18
N ARG A 65 0.67 6.01 -19.75
CA ARG A 65 0.71 7.27 -20.49
C ARG A 65 2.13 7.84 -20.63
N ASP A 66 2.97 7.62 -19.63
CA ASP A 66 4.34 8.16 -19.55
C ASP A 66 5.36 7.33 -20.33
N SER A 67 5.25 6.01 -20.30
CA SER A 67 6.25 5.09 -20.86
C SER A 67 5.72 4.24 -22.02
N GLY A 68 4.41 4.24 -22.29
CA GLY A 68 3.78 3.33 -23.24
C GLY A 68 3.85 1.86 -22.85
N SER A 69 4.48 1.52 -21.73
CA SER A 69 4.71 0.14 -21.29
C SER A 69 3.41 -0.53 -20.85
N PRO A 70 3.15 -1.79 -21.23
CA PRO A 70 2.02 -2.56 -20.73
C PRO A 70 2.24 -2.89 -19.25
N THR A 71 1.21 -2.66 -18.46
CA THR A 71 1.25 -2.90 -17.01
C THR A 71 -0.07 -3.50 -16.55
N ASN A 72 0.02 -4.42 -15.58
CA ASN A 72 -1.14 -5.08 -15.01
C ASN A 72 -1.99 -4.12 -14.17
N VAL A 73 -3.27 -4.09 -14.46
CA VAL A 73 -4.30 -3.33 -13.74
C VAL A 73 -5.36 -4.29 -13.22
N ILE A 74 -5.79 -4.08 -11.98
CA ILE A 74 -6.85 -4.86 -11.36
C ILE A 74 -8.20 -4.44 -11.95
N ILE A 75 -8.95 -5.44 -12.41
CA ILE A 75 -10.37 -5.32 -12.69
C ILE A 75 -11.12 -6.00 -11.55
N ARG A 76 -12.08 -5.30 -10.97
CA ARG A 76 -12.95 -5.84 -9.92
C ARG A 76 -14.39 -5.86 -10.40
N GLY A 77 -14.96 -7.06 -10.47
CA GLY A 77 -16.40 -7.27 -10.62
C GLY A 77 -17.09 -7.02 -9.29
N ILE A 78 -17.99 -6.07 -9.26
CA ILE A 78 -18.72 -5.65 -8.07
C ILE A 78 -20.22 -5.86 -8.21
N SER A 79 -20.90 -5.93 -7.08
CA SER A 79 -22.35 -5.83 -6.94
C SER A 79 -22.73 -4.49 -6.31
N GLU A 80 -24.02 -4.14 -6.30
CA GLU A 80 -24.53 -2.95 -5.60
C GLU A 80 -24.11 -2.93 -4.11
N THR A 81 -24.11 -4.10 -3.48
CA THR A 81 -23.71 -4.24 -2.06
C THR A 81 -22.23 -3.94 -1.84
N SER A 82 -21.38 -4.13 -2.84
CA SER A 82 -19.94 -3.79 -2.73
C SER A 82 -19.72 -2.31 -2.41
N LEU A 83 -20.53 -1.43 -2.98
CA LEU A 83 -20.48 0.01 -2.70
C LEU A 83 -20.94 0.33 -1.28
N LYS A 84 -22.00 -0.37 -0.79
CA LYS A 84 -22.50 -0.20 0.59
C LYS A 84 -21.46 -0.66 1.64
N LEU A 85 -20.60 -1.62 1.30
CA LEU A 85 -19.53 -2.10 2.16
C LEU A 85 -18.31 -1.17 2.19
N ARG A 86 -18.16 -0.30 1.18
CA ARG A 86 -16.98 0.58 0.98
C ARG A 86 -17.38 2.05 0.87
N PRO A 87 -17.81 2.70 1.96
CA PRO A 87 -18.26 4.09 1.96
C PRO A 87 -17.14 5.10 1.59
N GLN A 88 -15.87 4.69 1.65
CA GLN A 88 -14.73 5.48 1.22
C GLN A 88 -14.65 5.68 -0.30
N VAL A 89 -15.32 4.84 -1.08
CA VAL A 89 -15.37 4.95 -2.54
C VAL A 89 -16.46 5.93 -2.93
N LYS A 90 -16.07 7.07 -3.46
CA LYS A 90 -16.96 8.15 -3.86
C LYS A 90 -16.85 8.40 -5.35
N LEU A 91 -17.97 8.64 -6.00
CA LEU A 91 -17.99 9.03 -7.41
C LEU A 91 -17.44 10.46 -7.54
N ALA A 92 -16.41 10.65 -8.36
CA ALA A 92 -15.86 11.96 -8.67
C ALA A 92 -16.56 12.59 -9.88
N VAL A 93 -16.78 11.81 -10.95
CA VAL A 93 -17.45 12.27 -12.18
C VAL A 93 -18.26 11.13 -12.78
N GLY A 94 -19.39 11.43 -13.40
CA GLY A 94 -20.21 10.45 -14.10
C GLY A 94 -21.16 9.70 -13.17
N ARG A 95 -21.28 8.38 -13.35
CA ARG A 95 -22.14 7.48 -12.55
C ARG A 95 -21.51 6.11 -12.38
N PHE A 96 -22.01 5.31 -11.44
CA PHE A 96 -21.65 3.89 -11.33
C PHE A 96 -22.27 3.07 -12.48
N PRO A 97 -21.65 1.91 -12.83
CA PRO A 97 -22.12 1.04 -13.90
C PRO A 97 -23.50 0.48 -13.54
N ARG A 98 -24.35 0.32 -14.55
CA ARG A 98 -25.63 -0.36 -14.40
C ARG A 98 -25.42 -1.87 -14.32
N PRO A 99 -26.14 -2.57 -13.42
CA PRO A 99 -26.10 -4.03 -13.39
C PRO A 99 -26.45 -4.62 -14.75
N GLY A 100 -25.73 -5.66 -15.16
CA GLY A 100 -25.96 -6.35 -16.42
C GLY A 100 -25.45 -5.65 -17.68
N SER A 101 -24.78 -4.50 -17.56
CA SER A 101 -24.27 -3.73 -18.71
C SER A 101 -22.76 -3.91 -18.88
N SER A 102 -22.26 -3.61 -20.09
CA SER A 102 -20.83 -3.52 -20.39
C SER A 102 -20.24 -2.12 -20.02
N GLU A 103 -20.62 -1.62 -18.87
CA GLU A 103 -20.18 -0.34 -18.34
C GLU A 103 -19.15 -0.56 -17.23
N ILE A 104 -18.19 0.35 -17.16
CA ILE A 104 -17.14 0.32 -16.12
C ILE A 104 -16.91 1.70 -15.53
N VAL A 105 -16.37 1.73 -14.32
CA VAL A 105 -15.84 2.94 -13.68
C VAL A 105 -14.36 2.76 -13.37
N ALA A 106 -13.58 3.80 -13.52
CA ALA A 106 -12.14 3.78 -13.29
C ALA A 106 -11.77 4.58 -12.06
N GLY A 107 -10.84 4.05 -11.26
CA GLY A 107 -10.26 4.80 -10.15
C GLY A 107 -9.43 5.99 -10.66
N LEU A 108 -9.40 7.06 -9.89
CA LEU A 108 -8.74 8.31 -10.26
C LEU A 108 -7.23 8.11 -10.59
N SER A 109 -6.56 7.21 -9.89
CA SER A 109 -5.15 6.89 -10.15
C SER A 109 -4.95 6.21 -11.51
N ILE A 110 -5.91 5.39 -11.95
CA ILE A 110 -5.88 4.74 -13.27
C ILE A 110 -6.02 5.80 -14.37
N VAL A 111 -6.99 6.68 -14.25
CA VAL A 111 -7.24 7.74 -15.27
C VAL A 111 -6.02 8.66 -15.44
N LYS A 112 -5.32 8.96 -14.37
CA LYS A 112 -4.11 9.81 -14.42
C LYS A 112 -2.93 9.14 -15.10
N ARG A 113 -2.81 7.81 -14.99
CA ARG A 113 -1.58 7.08 -15.34
C ARG A 113 -1.66 6.26 -16.63
N PHE A 114 -2.86 5.88 -17.06
CA PHE A 114 -3.05 5.00 -18.20
C PHE A 114 -3.70 5.72 -19.37
N GLU A 115 -3.38 5.25 -20.57
CA GLU A 115 -3.95 5.78 -21.81
C GLU A 115 -5.38 5.31 -22.01
N ASN A 116 -6.16 6.14 -22.68
CA ASN A 116 -7.54 5.83 -23.10
C ASN A 116 -8.51 5.42 -21.97
N VAL A 117 -8.19 5.72 -20.71
CA VAL A 117 -9.05 5.48 -19.56
C VAL A 117 -9.62 6.81 -19.08
N GLY A 118 -10.66 7.30 -19.73
CA GLY A 118 -11.36 8.53 -19.34
C GLY A 118 -12.86 8.37 -19.53
N LEU A 119 -13.64 9.30 -19.00
CA LEU A 119 -15.09 9.29 -19.15
C LEU A 119 -15.50 9.23 -20.62
N GLY A 120 -16.42 8.34 -20.97
CA GLY A 120 -16.90 8.10 -22.33
C GLY A 120 -15.94 7.30 -23.23
N LYS A 121 -14.73 6.98 -22.77
CA LYS A 121 -13.79 6.14 -23.54
C LYS A 121 -14.20 4.67 -23.48
N VAL A 122 -13.80 3.92 -24.50
CA VAL A 122 -14.05 2.48 -24.60
C VAL A 122 -12.74 1.73 -24.43
N LEU A 123 -12.73 0.78 -23.52
CA LEU A 123 -11.63 -0.17 -23.30
C LEU A 123 -12.03 -1.51 -23.89
N SER A 124 -11.14 -2.13 -24.68
CA SER A 124 -11.36 -3.45 -25.26
C SER A 124 -10.51 -4.48 -24.50
N PHE A 125 -11.17 -5.39 -23.78
CA PHE A 125 -10.54 -6.52 -23.10
C PHE A 125 -11.53 -7.68 -22.94
N ALA A 126 -11.01 -8.90 -22.73
CA ALA A 126 -11.82 -10.12 -22.65
C ALA A 126 -12.82 -10.24 -23.82
N MET A 127 -12.36 -9.92 -25.04
CA MET A 127 -13.14 -9.97 -26.29
C MET A 127 -14.43 -9.13 -26.27
N ARG A 128 -14.52 -8.12 -25.40
CA ARG A 128 -15.66 -7.19 -25.28
C ARG A 128 -15.19 -5.76 -25.18
N ASN A 129 -16.09 -4.85 -25.55
CA ASN A 129 -15.91 -3.41 -25.40
C ASN A 129 -16.61 -2.92 -24.13
N TRP A 130 -15.90 -2.16 -23.32
CA TRP A 130 -16.36 -1.66 -22.04
C TRP A 130 -16.32 -0.14 -22.02
N THR A 131 -17.45 0.49 -21.78
CA THR A 131 -17.55 1.95 -21.77
C THR A 131 -17.29 2.49 -20.37
N VAL A 132 -16.38 3.43 -20.23
CA VAL A 132 -16.11 4.14 -18.97
C VAL A 132 -17.21 5.16 -18.74
N VAL A 133 -18.13 4.88 -17.78
CA VAL A 133 -19.29 5.75 -17.48
C VAL A 133 -19.08 6.61 -16.24
N GLY A 134 -17.99 6.43 -15.52
CA GLY A 134 -17.65 7.24 -14.36
C GLY A 134 -16.21 7.08 -13.89
N ILE A 135 -15.81 8.02 -13.07
CA ILE A 135 -14.50 8.03 -12.40
C ILE A 135 -14.79 8.12 -10.90
N PHE A 136 -14.18 7.25 -10.11
CA PHE A 136 -14.31 7.27 -8.67
C PHE A 136 -12.99 7.60 -7.97
N ASP A 137 -13.14 8.22 -6.81
CA ASP A 137 -12.04 8.47 -5.88
C ASP A 137 -12.25 7.62 -4.62
N ALA A 138 -11.24 6.88 -4.24
CA ALA A 138 -11.21 6.11 -3.01
C ALA A 138 -10.11 6.59 -2.05
N GLY A 139 -9.67 7.84 -2.21
CA GLY A 139 -8.58 8.42 -1.44
C GLY A 139 -7.27 7.65 -1.60
N ASN A 140 -6.50 7.55 -0.53
CA ASN A 140 -5.24 6.81 -0.50
C ASN A 140 -5.41 5.29 -0.31
N THR A 141 -6.47 4.69 -0.85
CA THR A 141 -6.68 3.25 -0.79
C THR A 141 -6.23 2.55 -2.07
N GLY A 142 -6.04 1.24 -1.99
CA GLY A 142 -5.71 0.40 -3.16
C GLY A 142 -6.79 0.45 -4.25
N PHE A 143 -8.04 0.70 -3.88
CA PHE A 143 -9.17 0.78 -4.81
C PHE A 143 -9.03 1.91 -5.84
N SER A 144 -8.35 3.02 -5.51
CA SER A 144 -8.10 4.11 -6.48
C SER A 144 -7.29 3.65 -7.71
N SER A 145 -6.63 2.48 -7.63
CA SER A 145 -5.84 1.88 -8.70
C SER A 145 -6.55 0.67 -9.35
N GLU A 146 -7.87 0.62 -9.30
CA GLU A 146 -8.68 -0.45 -9.89
C GLU A 146 -9.69 0.10 -10.91
N ILE A 147 -10.20 -0.79 -11.77
CA ILE A 147 -11.36 -0.56 -12.63
C ILE A 147 -12.46 -1.48 -12.17
N TRP A 148 -13.67 -0.94 -11.99
CA TRP A 148 -14.82 -1.66 -11.47
C TRP A 148 -15.94 -1.78 -12.51
N GLY A 149 -16.60 -2.91 -12.52
CA GLY A 149 -17.75 -3.19 -13.38
C GLY A 149 -18.65 -4.26 -12.77
N ASP A 150 -19.65 -4.67 -13.50
CA ASP A 150 -20.61 -5.69 -13.06
C ASP A 150 -19.94 -7.07 -12.95
N VAL A 151 -20.14 -7.74 -11.82
CA VAL A 151 -19.49 -9.02 -11.50
C VAL A 151 -19.91 -10.13 -12.47
N ASP A 152 -21.20 -10.22 -12.80
CA ASP A 152 -21.71 -11.28 -13.65
C ASP A 152 -21.26 -11.09 -15.10
N GLN A 153 -21.20 -9.86 -15.58
CA GLN A 153 -20.67 -9.54 -16.90
C GLN A 153 -19.17 -9.87 -17.01
N PHE A 154 -18.39 -9.58 -15.97
CA PHE A 154 -16.97 -9.96 -15.96
C PHE A 154 -16.78 -11.48 -15.84
N MET A 155 -17.57 -12.19 -15.03
CA MET A 155 -17.50 -13.64 -14.96
C MET A 155 -17.72 -14.28 -16.35
N GLN A 156 -18.68 -13.78 -17.10
CA GLN A 156 -18.94 -14.24 -18.47
C GLN A 156 -17.80 -13.89 -19.43
N ALA A 157 -17.34 -12.63 -19.41
CA ALA A 157 -16.32 -12.16 -20.35
C ALA A 157 -14.96 -12.84 -20.13
N PHE A 158 -14.60 -13.12 -18.89
CA PHE A 158 -13.33 -13.80 -18.56
C PHE A 158 -13.46 -15.35 -18.51
N GLY A 159 -14.65 -15.90 -18.77
CA GLY A 159 -14.89 -17.34 -18.67
C GLY A 159 -14.60 -17.91 -17.29
N ARG A 160 -14.79 -17.13 -16.22
CA ARG A 160 -14.47 -17.51 -14.85
C ARG A 160 -15.75 -17.64 -14.01
N PRO A 161 -16.32 -18.83 -13.86
CA PRO A 161 -17.63 -19.04 -13.23
C PRO A 161 -17.58 -19.09 -11.69
N VAL A 162 -16.51 -18.56 -11.08
CA VAL A 162 -16.29 -18.54 -9.63
C VAL A 162 -16.01 -17.11 -9.15
N TYR A 163 -16.41 -16.81 -7.92
CA TYR A 163 -16.05 -15.55 -7.27
C TYR A 163 -14.63 -15.61 -6.73
N SER A 164 -13.94 -14.49 -6.73
CA SER A 164 -12.62 -14.36 -6.12
C SER A 164 -12.72 -14.22 -4.60
N SER A 165 -13.73 -13.50 -4.12
CA SER A 165 -13.96 -13.28 -2.69
C SER A 165 -15.44 -13.08 -2.40
N VAL A 166 -15.82 -13.38 -1.17
CA VAL A 166 -17.12 -13.00 -0.60
C VAL A 166 -16.83 -12.09 0.58
N ILE A 167 -17.38 -10.88 0.52
CA ILE A 167 -17.16 -9.87 1.55
C ILE A 167 -18.48 -9.57 2.21
N PHE A 168 -18.50 -9.57 3.54
CA PHE A 168 -19.71 -9.23 4.28
C PHE A 168 -19.39 -8.37 5.50
N ARG A 169 -20.41 -7.63 5.97
CA ARG A 169 -20.33 -6.88 7.21
C ARG A 169 -20.86 -7.69 8.36
N LEU A 170 -20.13 -7.70 9.48
CA LEU A 170 -20.58 -8.30 10.73
C LEU A 170 -21.63 -7.41 11.39
N ARG A 171 -22.68 -8.02 11.95
CA ARG A 171 -23.63 -7.35 12.83
C ARG A 171 -22.95 -6.87 14.11
N ASN A 172 -22.10 -7.74 14.70
CA ASN A 172 -21.28 -7.43 15.84
C ASN A 172 -19.83 -7.84 15.56
N THR A 173 -18.90 -6.91 15.64
CA THR A 173 -17.47 -7.16 15.38
C THR A 173 -16.84 -8.16 16.34
N LEU A 174 -17.40 -8.37 17.53
CA LEU A 174 -16.92 -9.35 18.52
C LEU A 174 -17.19 -10.79 18.09
N GLU A 175 -18.16 -11.03 17.20
CA GLU A 175 -18.53 -12.37 16.73
C GLU A 175 -17.64 -12.92 15.61
N PHE A 176 -16.61 -12.17 15.22
CA PHE A 176 -15.71 -12.58 14.14
C PHE A 176 -15.14 -13.99 14.34
N GLN A 177 -14.66 -14.30 15.53
CA GLN A 177 -14.04 -15.58 15.82
C GLN A 177 -15.02 -16.75 15.62
N LYS A 178 -16.26 -16.55 16.08
CA LYS A 178 -17.34 -17.54 15.95
C LYS A 178 -17.72 -17.84 14.50
N VAL A 179 -17.82 -16.76 13.68
CA VAL A 179 -18.07 -16.90 12.25
C VAL A 179 -16.90 -17.58 11.54
N LYS A 180 -15.68 -17.17 11.86
CA LYS A 180 -14.47 -17.75 11.31
C LYS A 180 -14.41 -19.26 11.56
N GLU A 181 -14.59 -19.68 12.79
CA GLU A 181 -14.58 -21.09 13.17
C GLU A 181 -15.66 -21.88 12.43
N ARG A 182 -16.88 -21.33 12.29
CA ARG A 182 -17.97 -21.99 11.59
C ARG A 182 -17.70 -22.14 10.09
N ILE A 183 -17.10 -21.15 9.45
CA ILE A 183 -16.74 -21.23 8.02
C ILE A 183 -15.56 -22.18 7.83
N GLU A 184 -14.53 -22.10 8.65
CA GLU A 184 -13.30 -22.87 8.48
C GLU A 184 -13.39 -24.32 8.94
N SER A 185 -14.28 -24.64 9.90
CA SER A 185 -14.51 -26.02 10.37
C SER A 185 -15.49 -26.79 9.51
N ASN A 186 -16.23 -26.13 8.61
CA ASN A 186 -17.17 -26.83 7.74
C ASN A 186 -16.42 -27.61 6.65
N PRO A 187 -16.49 -28.95 6.63
CA PRO A 187 -15.73 -29.77 5.69
C PRO A 187 -16.16 -29.61 4.23
N ARG A 188 -17.36 -29.04 3.99
CA ARG A 188 -17.84 -28.70 2.64
C ARG A 188 -17.28 -27.40 2.11
N LEU A 189 -16.75 -26.57 3.01
CA LEU A 189 -16.20 -25.27 2.67
C LEU A 189 -14.68 -25.33 2.76
N THR A 190 -14.00 -25.20 1.64
CA THR A 190 -12.52 -25.02 1.64
C THR A 190 -12.18 -23.53 1.69
N LEU A 191 -12.81 -22.84 2.66
CA LEU A 191 -12.75 -21.38 2.78
C LEU A 191 -11.95 -20.96 4.02
N GLU A 192 -11.47 -19.74 3.99
CA GLU A 192 -10.76 -19.04 5.06
C GLU A 192 -11.38 -17.64 5.22
N ALA A 193 -11.66 -17.25 6.47
CA ALA A 193 -12.25 -15.96 6.79
C ALA A 193 -11.22 -15.07 7.49
N LYS A 194 -11.00 -13.85 6.97
CA LYS A 194 -10.12 -12.85 7.56
C LYS A 194 -10.86 -11.52 7.74
N ARG A 195 -10.50 -10.74 8.76
CA ARG A 195 -10.92 -9.34 8.80
C ARG A 195 -10.32 -8.62 7.59
N GLU A 196 -11.10 -7.77 6.94
CA GLU A 196 -10.65 -7.04 5.75
C GLU A 196 -9.37 -6.23 6.02
N THR A 197 -9.27 -5.59 7.18
CA THR A 197 -8.05 -4.88 7.62
C THR A 197 -6.85 -5.81 7.78
N THR A 198 -7.05 -7.02 8.30
CA THR A 198 -5.98 -8.02 8.46
C THR A 198 -5.54 -8.55 7.10
N TYR A 199 -6.48 -8.81 6.21
CA TYR A 199 -6.21 -9.27 4.85
C TYR A 199 -5.29 -8.29 4.09
N TYR A 200 -5.64 -7.01 4.04
CA TYR A 200 -4.80 -6.00 3.38
C TYR A 200 -3.48 -5.75 4.10
N LYS A 201 -3.45 -5.85 5.44
CA LYS A 201 -2.21 -5.79 6.21
C LYS A 201 -1.26 -6.94 5.87
N ASP A 202 -1.78 -8.16 5.72
CA ASP A 202 -0.97 -9.33 5.38
C ASP A 202 -0.42 -9.23 3.96
N GLN A 203 -1.20 -8.73 3.01
CA GLN A 203 -0.71 -8.45 1.65
C GLN A 203 0.44 -7.42 1.64
N SER A 204 0.42 -6.44 2.54
CA SER A 204 1.48 -5.43 2.61
C SER A 204 2.74 -5.90 3.33
N LYS A 205 2.66 -6.94 4.17
CA LYS A 205 3.78 -7.40 5.01
C LYS A 205 4.98 -7.88 4.20
N ALA A 206 4.75 -8.64 3.14
CA ALA A 206 5.83 -9.17 2.31
C ALA A 206 6.64 -8.05 1.65
N LEU A 207 5.96 -7.09 1.02
CA LEU A 207 6.58 -5.92 0.41
C LEU A 207 7.26 -5.03 1.47
N ALA A 208 6.60 -4.78 2.59
CA ALA A 208 7.16 -3.98 3.68
C ALA A 208 8.40 -4.63 4.30
N LYS A 209 8.41 -5.97 4.44
CA LYS A 209 9.59 -6.72 4.91
C LYS A 209 10.76 -6.58 3.93
N PHE A 210 10.50 -6.76 2.63
CA PHE A 210 11.51 -6.58 1.59
C PHE A 210 12.11 -5.17 1.61
N LEU A 211 11.27 -4.13 1.60
CA LEU A 211 11.71 -2.73 1.63
C LEU A 211 12.46 -2.39 2.92
N ARG A 212 12.07 -2.97 4.05
CA ARG A 212 12.78 -2.80 5.33
C ARG A 212 14.17 -3.43 5.27
N ILE A 213 14.31 -4.66 4.78
CA ILE A 213 15.61 -5.33 4.65
C ILE A 213 16.50 -4.52 3.70
N LEU A 214 16.00 -4.15 2.53
CA LEU A 214 16.73 -3.34 1.56
C LEU A 214 17.19 -2.00 2.16
N GLY A 215 16.27 -1.30 2.84
CA GLY A 215 16.57 -0.03 3.49
C GLY A 215 17.64 -0.17 4.58
N LEU A 216 17.54 -1.18 5.44
CA LEU A 216 18.53 -1.44 6.49
C LEU A 216 19.90 -1.78 5.89
N SER A 217 19.95 -2.63 4.84
CA SER A 217 21.19 -2.99 4.18
C SER A 217 21.89 -1.77 3.57
N LEU A 218 21.14 -0.94 2.83
CA LEU A 218 21.69 0.29 2.25
C LEU A 218 22.14 1.28 3.33
N THR A 219 21.35 1.46 4.38
CA THR A 219 21.70 2.33 5.51
C THR A 219 22.98 1.86 6.18
N SER A 220 23.15 0.55 6.41
CA SER A 220 24.37 -0.01 7.01
C SER A 220 25.61 0.24 6.15
N ILE A 221 25.52 0.00 4.84
CA ILE A 221 26.63 0.22 3.90
C ILE A 221 27.02 1.70 3.86
N PHE A 222 26.03 2.59 3.71
CA PHE A 222 26.29 4.03 3.68
C PHE A 222 26.79 4.56 5.03
N SER A 223 26.35 4.00 6.16
CA SER A 223 26.86 4.36 7.49
C SER A 223 28.35 4.07 7.62
N VAL A 224 28.79 2.89 7.20
CA VAL A 224 30.23 2.54 7.22
C VAL A 224 31.02 3.51 6.37
N GLY A 225 30.56 3.81 5.15
CA GLY A 225 31.20 4.78 4.27
C GLY A 225 31.25 6.19 4.88
N ALA A 226 30.18 6.63 5.51
CA ALA A 226 30.10 7.94 6.16
C ALA A 226 31.06 8.05 7.36
N VAL A 227 31.14 7.00 8.21
CA VAL A 227 32.11 6.96 9.33
C VAL A 227 33.56 7.03 8.82
N ILE A 228 33.89 6.24 7.79
CA ILE A 228 35.24 6.29 7.21
C ILE A 228 35.55 7.70 6.64
N GLY A 229 34.60 8.28 5.91
CA GLY A 229 34.73 9.64 5.37
C GLY A 229 34.88 10.69 6.47
N ALA A 230 34.08 10.60 7.53
CA ALA A 230 34.18 11.50 8.69
C ALA A 230 35.54 11.36 9.41
N MET A 231 36.03 10.15 9.62
CA MET A 231 37.36 9.91 10.22
C MET A 231 38.47 10.53 9.37
N ILE A 232 38.44 10.39 8.05
CA ILE A 232 39.46 10.97 7.16
C ILE A 232 39.42 12.50 7.23
N THR A 233 38.25 13.10 7.18
CA THR A 233 38.10 14.56 7.25
C THR A 233 38.49 15.14 8.61
N MET A 234 38.10 14.47 9.70
CA MET A 234 38.52 14.90 11.05
C MET A 234 40.00 14.72 11.29
N TYR A 235 40.61 13.62 10.81
CA TYR A 235 42.04 13.46 10.88
C TYR A 235 42.79 14.56 10.15
N ALA A 236 42.37 14.93 8.94
CA ALA A 236 42.93 16.05 8.20
C ALA A 236 42.71 17.40 8.92
N ALA A 237 41.54 17.64 9.49
CA ALA A 237 41.25 18.84 10.25
C ALA A 237 42.14 19.00 11.49
N VAL A 238 42.31 17.90 12.26
CA VAL A 238 43.25 17.88 13.42
C VAL A 238 44.66 18.06 12.99
N ALA A 239 45.12 17.41 11.92
CA ALA A 239 46.48 17.54 11.40
C ALA A 239 46.82 18.98 10.98
N ASN A 240 45.87 19.67 10.33
CA ASN A 240 46.03 21.07 9.91
C ASN A 240 46.05 22.07 11.08
N ARG A 241 45.47 21.67 12.25
CA ARG A 241 45.42 22.53 13.45
C ARG A 241 46.39 22.13 14.57
N ILE A 242 47.41 21.30 14.25
CA ILE A 242 48.41 20.84 15.26
C ILE A 242 49.09 21.98 16.00
N GLY A 243 49.45 23.08 15.30
CA GLY A 243 50.02 24.26 15.93
C GLY A 243 49.11 24.96 16.94
N GLU A 244 47.83 25.10 16.61
CA GLU A 244 46.82 25.64 17.52
C GLU A 244 46.64 24.77 18.76
N ILE A 245 46.58 23.42 18.55
CA ILE A 245 46.48 22.45 19.64
C ILE A 245 47.69 22.50 20.55
N ALA A 246 48.88 22.65 19.98
CA ALA A 246 50.13 22.77 20.73
C ALA A 246 50.15 24.04 21.61
N THR A 247 49.71 25.18 21.06
CA THR A 247 49.57 26.43 21.79
C THR A 247 48.58 26.33 22.97
N LEU A 248 47.39 25.76 22.72
CA LEU A 248 46.41 25.47 23.78
C LEU A 248 46.98 24.58 24.89
N ARG A 249 47.75 23.58 24.52
CA ARG A 249 48.40 22.67 25.47
C ARG A 249 49.49 23.41 26.29
N ALA A 250 50.25 24.30 25.66
CA ALA A 250 51.22 25.14 26.35
C ALA A 250 50.59 26.12 27.36
N LEU A 251 49.36 26.59 27.07
CA LEU A 251 48.58 27.44 27.94
C LEU A 251 47.90 26.63 29.09
N GLY A 252 48.09 25.31 29.17
CA GLY A 252 47.59 24.46 30.26
C GLY A 252 46.24 23.81 30.04
N PHE A 253 45.60 23.91 28.84
CA PHE A 253 44.33 23.24 28.57
C PHE A 253 44.49 21.72 28.60
N ARG A 254 43.50 21.01 29.21
CA ARG A 254 43.49 19.54 29.30
C ARG A 254 43.16 18.93 27.95
N ARG A 255 43.72 17.73 27.67
CA ARG A 255 43.40 16.96 26.45
C ARG A 255 41.91 16.72 26.24
N SER A 256 41.20 16.44 27.35
CA SER A 256 39.74 16.26 27.33
C SER A 256 38.99 17.50 26.86
N THR A 257 39.42 18.67 27.22
CA THR A 257 38.77 19.93 26.79
C THR A 257 38.92 20.15 25.29
N ILE A 258 40.09 19.84 24.74
CA ILE A 258 40.34 19.92 23.29
C ILE A 258 39.50 18.85 22.57
N LEU A 259 39.46 17.61 23.09
CA LEU A 259 38.61 16.55 22.53
C LEU A 259 37.14 16.95 22.49
N VAL A 260 36.61 17.49 23.58
CA VAL A 260 35.19 17.95 23.64
C VAL A 260 34.91 19.03 22.61
N ALA A 261 35.88 19.98 22.38
CA ALA A 261 35.71 21.00 21.35
C ALA A 261 35.54 20.38 19.94
N PHE A 262 36.38 19.40 19.58
CA PHE A 262 36.27 18.69 18.29
C PHE A 262 35.00 17.84 18.20
N LEU A 263 34.57 17.20 19.30
CA LEU A 263 33.30 16.45 19.34
C LEU A 263 32.09 17.38 19.15
N LEU A 264 32.13 18.58 19.72
CA LEU A 264 31.07 19.57 19.49
C LEU A 264 31.07 20.07 18.04
N GLU A 265 32.24 20.29 17.46
CA GLU A 265 32.37 20.67 16.05
C GLU A 265 31.78 19.58 15.13
N SER A 266 32.11 18.30 15.35
CA SER A 266 31.59 17.18 14.56
C SER A 266 30.10 16.96 14.78
N LEU A 267 29.59 17.15 16.00
CA LEU A 267 28.16 17.08 16.31
C LEU A 267 27.38 18.19 15.58
N PHE A 268 27.93 19.40 15.54
CA PHE A 268 27.34 20.52 14.82
C PHE A 268 27.29 20.27 13.30
N LEU A 269 28.38 19.74 12.74
CA LEU A 269 28.43 19.33 11.33
C LEU A 269 27.43 18.21 11.04
N GLY A 270 27.33 17.21 11.93
CA GLY A 270 26.32 16.15 11.87
C GLY A 270 24.89 16.71 11.87
N PHE A 271 24.60 17.69 12.73
CA PHE A 271 23.31 18.35 12.78
C PHE A 271 22.96 19.07 11.47
N ILE A 272 23.90 19.87 10.94
CA ILE A 272 23.72 20.56 9.64
C ILE A 272 23.53 19.56 8.51
N GLY A 273 24.34 18.50 8.46
CA GLY A 273 24.23 17.42 7.48
C GLY A 273 22.88 16.72 7.55
N GLY A 274 22.38 16.46 8.77
CA GLY A 274 21.05 15.88 8.99
C GLY A 274 19.92 16.77 8.48
N LEU A 275 19.98 18.09 8.73
CA LEU A 275 19.02 19.04 8.20
C LEU A 275 19.05 19.12 6.67
N ALA A 276 20.24 19.17 6.08
CA ALA A 276 20.40 19.17 4.64
C ALA A 276 19.84 17.87 4.02
N GLY A 277 20.14 16.72 4.62
CA GLY A 277 19.59 15.43 4.19
C GLY A 277 18.06 15.37 4.24
N LEU A 278 17.44 15.89 5.31
CA LEU A 278 15.97 15.98 5.43
C LEU A 278 15.39 16.96 4.41
N PHE A 279 16.06 18.07 4.13
CA PHE A 279 15.64 19.02 3.11
C PHE A 279 15.61 18.35 1.73
N PHE A 280 16.66 17.65 1.31
CA PHE A 280 16.65 16.92 0.06
C PHE A 280 15.64 15.77 0.04
N ALA A 281 15.48 15.04 1.15
CA ALA A 281 14.47 13.99 1.26
C ALA A 281 13.04 14.54 1.12
N SER A 282 12.77 15.79 1.49
CA SER A 282 11.45 16.41 1.34
C SER A 282 11.01 16.52 -0.13
N PHE A 283 11.94 16.68 -1.06
CA PHE A 283 11.63 16.72 -2.50
C PHE A 283 11.07 15.38 -3.01
N LEU A 284 11.40 14.26 -2.36
CA LEU A 284 10.83 12.95 -2.73
C LEU A 284 9.30 12.90 -2.53
N GLN A 285 8.73 13.77 -1.71
CA GLN A 285 7.27 13.87 -1.55
C GLN A 285 6.56 14.37 -2.81
N LEU A 286 7.27 15.07 -3.70
CA LEU A 286 6.72 15.55 -4.97
C LEU A 286 6.55 14.41 -5.99
N PHE A 287 7.22 13.28 -5.77
CA PHE A 287 7.19 12.15 -6.68
C PHE A 287 6.25 11.05 -6.17
N THR A 288 5.35 10.60 -7.03
CA THR A 288 4.56 9.41 -6.78
C THR A 288 5.34 8.19 -7.24
N ILE A 289 5.76 7.36 -6.30
CA ILE A 289 6.48 6.12 -6.61
C ILE A 289 5.46 5.03 -6.85
N SER A 290 5.54 4.36 -7.99
CA SER A 290 4.77 3.17 -8.26
C SER A 290 5.64 1.93 -8.07
N THR A 291 5.08 0.90 -7.46
CA THR A 291 5.73 -0.40 -7.37
C THR A 291 4.74 -1.50 -7.67
N THR A 292 5.24 -2.61 -8.16
CA THR A 292 4.43 -3.80 -8.39
C THR A 292 4.22 -4.54 -7.08
N ASN A 293 2.97 -4.81 -6.74
CA ASN A 293 2.64 -5.73 -5.67
C ASN A 293 2.92 -7.16 -6.14
N PHE A 294 3.93 -7.80 -5.60
CA PHE A 294 4.36 -9.14 -6.02
C PHE A 294 3.33 -10.25 -5.73
N GLN A 295 2.35 -10.03 -4.85
CA GLN A 295 1.31 -11.03 -4.57
C GLN A 295 0.16 -10.98 -5.59
N ILE A 296 -0.14 -9.81 -6.10
CA ILE A 296 -1.25 -9.60 -7.06
C ILE A 296 -0.75 -9.13 -8.43
N PHE A 297 0.57 -9.00 -8.62
CA PHE A 297 1.22 -8.57 -9.85
C PHE A 297 0.64 -7.28 -10.46
N SER A 298 -0.04 -6.48 -9.64
CA SER A 298 -0.61 -5.19 -10.05
C SER A 298 0.26 -4.05 -9.57
N GLU A 299 0.16 -2.94 -10.26
CA GLU A 299 0.86 -1.72 -9.89
C GLU A 299 0.09 -0.95 -8.82
N LEU A 300 0.78 -0.66 -7.71
CA LEU A 300 0.31 0.22 -6.65
C LEU A 300 1.12 1.52 -6.67
N ALA A 301 0.42 2.63 -6.71
CA ALA A 301 1.03 3.94 -6.58
C ALA A 301 0.91 4.43 -5.13
N PHE A 302 2.02 4.90 -4.57
CA PHE A 302 2.01 5.58 -3.28
C PHE A 302 2.91 6.80 -3.28
N GLY A 303 2.48 7.84 -2.58
CA GLY A 303 3.31 9.00 -2.28
C GLY A 303 4.25 8.70 -1.11
N PHE A 304 5.47 9.20 -1.19
CA PHE A 304 6.38 9.28 -0.05
C PHE A 304 5.83 10.31 0.95
N SER A 305 5.80 9.98 2.24
CA SER A 305 5.41 10.91 3.30
C SER A 305 6.46 10.94 4.39
N LEU A 306 7.01 12.13 4.67
CA LEU A 306 7.88 12.38 5.80
C LEU A 306 7.02 12.49 7.07
N SER A 307 6.98 11.43 7.88
CA SER A 307 6.36 11.48 9.20
C SER A 307 7.35 12.04 10.23
N PHE A 308 6.82 12.64 11.31
CA PHE A 308 7.65 13.14 12.41
C PHE A 308 8.57 12.05 13.00
N GLU A 309 8.11 10.81 13.03
CA GLU A 309 8.91 9.66 13.47
C GLU A 309 10.16 9.43 12.60
N ILE A 310 10.01 9.58 11.27
CA ILE A 310 11.13 9.45 10.32
C ILE A 310 12.12 10.58 10.51
N VAL A 311 11.64 11.81 10.66
CA VAL A 311 12.46 13.00 10.92
C VAL A 311 13.27 12.83 12.19
N TYR A 312 12.62 12.42 13.28
CA TYR A 312 13.28 12.18 14.57
C TYR A 312 14.37 11.10 14.46
N LYS A 313 14.07 9.96 13.84
CA LYS A 313 15.04 8.87 13.64
C LYS A 313 16.23 9.30 12.78
N ALA A 314 15.98 10.05 11.71
CA ALA A 314 17.03 10.55 10.83
C ALA A 314 17.95 11.52 11.54
N MET A 315 17.40 12.47 12.32
CA MET A 315 18.19 13.41 13.10
C MET A 315 19.01 12.73 14.19
N THR A 316 18.40 11.80 14.94
CA THR A 316 19.12 11.02 15.97
C THR A 316 20.26 10.23 15.35
N PHE A 317 20.02 9.60 14.19
CA PHE A 317 21.04 8.86 13.46
C PHE A 317 22.17 9.76 12.97
N SER A 318 21.85 10.95 12.42
CA SER A 318 22.85 11.91 11.96
C SER A 318 23.73 12.45 13.11
N LEU A 319 23.16 12.72 14.27
CA LEU A 319 23.91 13.11 15.45
C LEU A 319 24.81 11.98 15.96
N PHE A 320 24.30 10.74 15.95
CA PHE A 320 25.12 9.58 16.32
C PHE A 320 26.31 9.41 15.37
N MET A 321 26.11 9.60 14.07
CA MET A 321 27.17 9.54 13.06
C MET A 321 28.19 10.67 13.19
N GLY A 322 27.78 11.85 13.72
CA GLY A 322 28.69 12.95 14.04
C GLY A 322 29.55 12.69 15.28
N LEU A 323 29.18 11.73 16.14
CA LEU A 323 29.95 11.34 17.32
C LEU A 323 30.90 10.15 17.07
N ALA A 324 30.65 9.36 16.01
CA ALA A 324 31.40 8.16 15.68
C ALA A 324 32.70 8.48 14.92
#